data_03f031d161cccda1bc766e5242a3d98a
#
_entry.id   03f031d161cccda1bc766e5242a3d98a
#
_cell.length_a   1.000
_cell.length_b   1.000
_cell.length_c   1.000
_cell.angle_alpha   90.00
_cell.angle_beta   90.00
_cell.angle_gamma   90.00
#
_symmetry.space_group_name_H-M   'P 1'
#
loop_
_entity.id
_entity.type
_entity.pdbx_description
1 polymer ?
#
loop_
_entity_poly.entity_id
_entity_poly.type
_entity_poly.pdbx_seq_one_letter_code
_entity_poly.pdbx_strand_id
1 'polypeptide(L)'
;MTALFGELCLAGAVGAPLAGAVAAAGGRAWGLRAAAGLGWISALLAVVAAGVVALHGPFVAAADGRGGQVVLGLWADQLTVTLVVLVCVVGAVVQSFALRYLEGDRTARRFFAAANVVVAAMAIVCASATAAVLVAAWVAAGAAFVAALGCRPDLPGVRSATRRTFRMFVSGDLAAVAALVLVWLRAGNVDLAAPGALRSAAAHLGGLATPVALLVAVAVLTRSAQGPLGRWLPGTVSAPTPTSALLHAGVVNGGGVLLVRLGVLAGGSMLAMAGVFTVAAVTAATATQAMNRRADVKGALVLSTMGQMGFMVAECTVGAYLAAVVHLIGHALYKAGLFFGSGAQVPRPGEAPVAPAAVMPNVARAAVSAAAAAATVAAMAAVPQVLDHRGAFVLLVFAAGTAASASWSWWGRAPVSARGALLWAIALLGAGALYGLVLDGLGRWIGPSLPAVGTGVLSPWWLAAVAGAGVVAAALTRLPSVRLRLVAVLVDAAAPPAAGFARAMRGAGRAARAEAPGYTPALVGVWEESAA
;
A
#
# COMPACT_ATOMS: atom_id res chain seq x y z
N MET A 1 -14.92 -33.61 -5.47
CA MET A 1 -14.77 -32.91 -6.78
C MET A 1 -14.69 -31.39 -6.63
N THR A 2 -15.58 -30.76 -5.89
CA THR A 2 -15.61 -29.28 -5.70
C THR A 2 -14.36 -28.72 -5.02
N ALA A 3 -13.84 -29.38 -3.97
CA ALA A 3 -12.60 -28.97 -3.30
C ALA A 3 -11.40 -29.01 -4.27
N LEU A 4 -11.21 -30.13 -4.99
CA LEU A 4 -10.17 -30.27 -5.99
C LEU A 4 -10.26 -29.20 -7.10
N PHE A 5 -11.48 -28.84 -7.51
CA PHE A 5 -11.69 -27.77 -8.47
C PHE A 5 -11.22 -26.42 -7.90
N GLY A 6 -11.56 -26.11 -6.64
CA GLY A 6 -11.08 -24.90 -5.96
C GLY A 6 -9.55 -24.87 -5.83
N GLU A 7 -8.94 -26.00 -5.47
CA GLU A 7 -7.48 -26.16 -5.36
C GLU A 7 -6.80 -25.89 -6.71
N LEU A 8 -7.32 -26.46 -7.79
CA LEU A 8 -6.80 -26.23 -9.14
C LEU A 8 -6.96 -24.77 -9.58
N CYS A 9 -8.09 -24.11 -9.24
CA CYS A 9 -8.29 -22.69 -9.53
C CYS A 9 -7.30 -21.82 -8.76
N LEU A 10 -7.07 -22.07 -7.47
CA LEU A 10 -6.12 -21.33 -6.66
C LEU A 10 -4.67 -21.53 -7.15
N ALA A 11 -4.30 -22.80 -7.43
CA ALA A 11 -2.99 -23.11 -8.01
C ALA A 11 -2.80 -22.46 -9.38
N GLY A 12 -3.84 -22.46 -10.22
CA GLY A 12 -3.85 -21.79 -11.50
C GLY A 12 -3.75 -20.27 -11.39
N ALA A 13 -4.41 -19.67 -10.40
CA ALA A 13 -4.31 -18.23 -10.14
C ALA A 13 -2.87 -17.79 -9.81
N VAL A 14 -2.09 -18.65 -9.13
CA VAL A 14 -0.67 -18.43 -8.85
C VAL A 14 0.21 -18.83 -10.05
N GLY A 15 -0.11 -19.94 -10.71
CA GLY A 15 0.69 -20.51 -11.80
C GLY A 15 0.61 -19.70 -13.10
N ALA A 16 -0.54 -19.11 -13.42
CA ALA A 16 -0.71 -18.36 -14.65
C ALA A 16 0.24 -17.14 -14.76
N PRO A 17 0.47 -16.33 -13.72
CA PRO A 17 1.50 -15.29 -13.78
C PRO A 17 2.92 -15.85 -13.95
N LEU A 18 3.25 -17.00 -13.35
CA LEU A 18 4.57 -17.63 -13.55
C LEU A 18 4.76 -18.06 -15.01
N ALA A 19 3.73 -18.66 -15.63
CA ALA A 19 3.73 -18.94 -17.06
C ALA A 19 3.84 -17.65 -17.90
N GLY A 20 3.20 -16.56 -17.45
CA GLY A 20 3.33 -15.22 -18.04
C GLY A 20 4.75 -14.67 -17.98
N ALA A 21 5.45 -14.88 -16.87
CA ALA A 21 6.85 -14.50 -16.75
C ALA A 21 7.74 -15.22 -17.76
N VAL A 22 7.55 -16.54 -17.93
CA VAL A 22 8.25 -17.35 -18.92
C VAL A 22 7.93 -16.90 -20.34
N ALA A 23 6.65 -16.64 -20.65
CA ALA A 23 6.22 -16.16 -21.97
C ALA A 23 6.87 -14.82 -22.32
N ALA A 24 6.93 -13.88 -21.37
CA ALA A 24 7.57 -12.59 -21.55
C ALA A 24 9.09 -12.70 -21.76
N ALA A 25 9.76 -13.58 -21.00
CA ALA A 25 11.21 -13.82 -21.09
C ALA A 25 11.61 -14.51 -22.41
N GLY A 26 10.73 -15.35 -22.98
CA GLY A 26 11.01 -16.17 -24.16
C GLY A 26 11.22 -15.41 -25.48
N GLY A 27 11.09 -14.09 -25.48
CA GLY A 27 11.50 -13.23 -26.61
C GLY A 27 10.61 -13.23 -27.83
N ARG A 28 9.51 -13.99 -27.85
CA ARG A 28 8.58 -14.06 -28.97
C ARG A 28 7.74 -12.79 -29.11
N ALA A 29 7.36 -12.40 -30.31
CA ALA A 29 6.59 -11.18 -30.57
C ALA A 29 5.24 -11.14 -29.80
N TRP A 30 4.58 -12.28 -29.60
CA TRP A 30 3.33 -12.43 -28.87
C TRP A 30 3.51 -12.55 -27.33
N GLY A 31 4.75 -12.74 -26.85
CA GLY A 31 5.04 -13.08 -25.45
C GLY A 31 4.52 -12.07 -24.44
N LEU A 32 4.59 -10.76 -24.73
CA LEU A 32 4.08 -9.72 -23.84
C LEU A 32 2.55 -9.72 -23.77
N ARG A 33 1.87 -9.94 -24.91
CA ARG A 33 0.40 -10.05 -24.94
C ARG A 33 -0.08 -11.30 -24.21
N ALA A 34 0.63 -12.41 -24.38
CA ALA A 34 0.36 -13.65 -23.66
C ALA A 34 0.55 -13.46 -22.14
N ALA A 35 1.62 -12.79 -21.71
CA ALA A 35 1.86 -12.51 -20.31
C ALA A 35 0.73 -11.68 -19.69
N ALA A 36 0.25 -10.63 -20.36
CA ALA A 36 -0.89 -9.85 -19.91
C ALA A 36 -2.21 -10.65 -19.91
N GLY A 37 -2.43 -11.49 -20.94
CA GLY A 37 -3.59 -12.39 -21.02
C GLY A 37 -3.62 -13.41 -19.88
N LEU A 38 -2.46 -14.00 -19.54
CA LEU A 38 -2.31 -14.91 -18.41
C LEU A 38 -2.55 -14.19 -17.08
N GLY A 39 -2.25 -12.88 -16.98
CA GLY A 39 -2.65 -12.05 -15.85
C GLY A 39 -4.18 -12.01 -15.66
N TRP A 40 -4.96 -11.86 -16.73
CA TRP A 40 -6.43 -11.90 -16.66
C TRP A 40 -6.97 -13.31 -16.37
N ILE A 41 -6.33 -14.35 -16.89
CA ILE A 41 -6.66 -15.75 -16.53
C ILE A 41 -6.42 -15.96 -15.03
N SER A 42 -5.32 -15.47 -14.50
CA SER A 42 -5.03 -15.50 -13.06
C SER A 42 -6.14 -14.82 -12.25
N ALA A 43 -6.56 -13.62 -12.66
CA ALA A 43 -7.64 -12.88 -12.00
C ALA A 43 -8.98 -13.65 -12.05
N LEU A 44 -9.33 -14.23 -13.18
CA LEU A 44 -10.53 -15.06 -13.34
C LEU A 44 -10.49 -16.28 -12.43
N LEU A 45 -9.38 -17.02 -12.41
CA LEU A 45 -9.22 -18.19 -11.56
C LEU A 45 -9.27 -17.84 -10.07
N ALA A 46 -8.73 -16.68 -9.67
CA ALA A 46 -8.84 -16.17 -8.32
C ALA A 46 -10.31 -15.87 -7.93
N VAL A 47 -11.09 -15.26 -8.84
CA VAL A 47 -12.53 -15.00 -8.63
C VAL A 47 -13.31 -16.31 -8.52
N VAL A 48 -12.99 -17.31 -9.36
CA VAL A 48 -13.62 -18.64 -9.27
C VAL A 48 -13.29 -19.32 -7.95
N ALA A 49 -12.02 -19.27 -7.49
CA ALA A 49 -11.63 -19.79 -6.18
C ALA A 49 -12.38 -19.09 -5.04
N ALA A 50 -12.60 -17.77 -5.13
CA ALA A 50 -13.43 -17.02 -4.17
C ALA A 50 -14.88 -17.49 -4.19
N GLY A 51 -15.44 -17.78 -5.37
CA GLY A 51 -16.77 -18.39 -5.51
C GLY A 51 -16.86 -19.78 -4.85
N VAL A 52 -15.82 -20.60 -4.98
CA VAL A 52 -15.76 -21.92 -4.30
C VAL A 52 -15.76 -21.75 -2.78
N VAL A 53 -14.94 -20.83 -2.26
CA VAL A 53 -14.93 -20.53 -0.80
C VAL A 53 -16.28 -20.02 -0.33
N ALA A 54 -16.97 -19.20 -1.12
CA ALA A 54 -18.29 -18.66 -0.77
C ALA A 54 -19.37 -19.75 -0.69
N LEU A 55 -19.30 -20.75 -1.57
CA LEU A 55 -20.32 -21.81 -1.68
C LEU A 55 -20.04 -23.02 -0.81
N HIS A 56 -18.77 -23.36 -0.61
CA HIS A 56 -18.34 -24.62 0.00
C HIS A 56 -17.44 -24.44 1.25
N GLY A 57 -17.07 -23.21 1.59
CA GLY A 57 -16.19 -22.90 2.71
C GLY A 57 -14.70 -22.98 2.38
N PRO A 58 -13.84 -22.74 3.38
CA PRO A 58 -12.38 -22.76 3.24
C PRO A 58 -11.83 -24.14 2.83
N PHE A 59 -10.72 -24.13 2.08
CA PHE A 59 -10.00 -25.33 1.67
C PHE A 59 -8.47 -25.14 1.68
N VAL A 60 -7.72 -26.23 1.67
CA VAL A 60 -6.25 -26.23 1.62
C VAL A 60 -5.81 -27.07 0.44
N ALA A 61 -5.05 -26.47 -0.47
CA ALA A 61 -4.32 -27.16 -1.54
C ALA A 61 -2.90 -27.42 -1.04
N ALA A 62 -2.63 -28.59 -0.49
CA ALA A 62 -1.37 -28.92 0.15
C ALA A 62 -0.71 -30.16 -0.44
N ALA A 63 0.63 -30.16 -0.43
CA ALA A 63 1.42 -31.36 -0.54
C ALA A 63 1.84 -31.80 0.87
N ASP A 64 1.34 -32.94 1.30
CA ASP A 64 1.63 -33.48 2.62
C ASP A 64 3.03 -34.11 2.66
N GLY A 65 3.79 -33.75 3.68
CA GLY A 65 5.05 -34.39 4.01
C GLY A 65 4.85 -35.71 4.79
N ARG A 66 5.96 -36.37 5.10
CA ARG A 66 5.94 -37.55 5.96
C ARG A 66 5.33 -37.19 7.32
N GLY A 67 4.26 -37.89 7.72
CA GLY A 67 3.56 -37.65 8.99
C GLY A 67 2.36 -36.71 8.92
N GLY A 68 1.84 -36.40 7.72
CA GLY A 68 0.64 -35.56 7.53
C GLY A 68 0.84 -34.06 7.81
N GLN A 69 2.10 -33.60 7.91
CA GLN A 69 2.39 -32.17 8.07
C GLN A 69 2.38 -31.48 6.69
N VAL A 70 1.67 -30.37 6.60
CA VAL A 70 1.70 -29.52 5.41
C VAL A 70 3.09 -28.91 5.27
N VAL A 71 3.83 -29.29 4.22
CA VAL A 71 5.17 -28.75 3.93
C VAL A 71 5.07 -27.59 2.94
N LEU A 72 4.33 -27.81 1.85
CA LEU A 72 4.04 -26.82 0.82
C LEU A 72 2.53 -26.77 0.62
N GLY A 73 1.94 -25.59 0.69
CA GLY A 73 0.50 -25.49 0.49
C GLY A 73 0.01 -24.06 0.32
N LEU A 74 -1.13 -23.98 -0.32
CA LEU A 74 -1.93 -22.77 -0.44
C LEU A 74 -3.22 -22.98 0.36
N TRP A 75 -3.59 -21.99 1.15
CA TRP A 75 -4.82 -21.96 1.93
C TRP A 75 -5.77 -20.93 1.36
N ALA A 76 -7.02 -21.29 1.20
CA ALA A 76 -8.10 -20.44 0.74
C ALA A 76 -9.16 -20.32 1.84
N ASP A 77 -9.22 -19.19 2.48
CA ASP A 77 -10.34 -18.70 3.27
C ASP A 77 -10.86 -17.38 2.69
N GLN A 78 -11.87 -16.79 3.29
CA GLN A 78 -12.50 -15.58 2.79
C GLN A 78 -11.50 -14.39 2.68
N LEU A 79 -10.63 -14.24 3.67
CA LEU A 79 -9.61 -13.20 3.66
C LEU A 79 -8.58 -13.46 2.55
N THR A 80 -8.09 -14.68 2.46
CA THR A 80 -7.09 -15.09 1.47
C THR A 80 -7.58 -14.85 0.05
N VAL A 81 -8.76 -15.38 -0.30
CA VAL A 81 -9.28 -15.24 -1.67
C VAL A 81 -9.56 -13.79 -2.02
N THR A 82 -10.01 -12.98 -1.07
CA THR A 82 -10.21 -11.52 -1.28
C THR A 82 -8.89 -10.84 -1.63
N LEU A 83 -7.81 -11.13 -0.90
CA LEU A 83 -6.49 -10.55 -1.15
C LEU A 83 -5.86 -11.09 -2.45
N VAL A 84 -6.03 -12.37 -2.76
CA VAL A 84 -5.53 -12.97 -4.02
C VAL A 84 -6.24 -12.36 -5.21
N VAL A 85 -7.57 -12.21 -5.17
CA VAL A 85 -8.35 -11.51 -6.22
C VAL A 85 -7.81 -10.10 -6.42
N LEU A 86 -7.61 -9.35 -5.34
CA LEU A 86 -7.06 -7.98 -5.43
C LEU A 86 -5.70 -7.96 -6.12
N VAL A 87 -4.77 -8.83 -5.70
CA VAL A 87 -3.41 -8.90 -6.26
C VAL A 87 -3.44 -9.26 -7.74
N CYS A 88 -4.23 -10.26 -8.13
CA CYS A 88 -4.32 -10.74 -9.52
C CYS A 88 -5.00 -9.70 -10.42
N VAL A 89 -6.09 -9.06 -9.98
CA VAL A 89 -6.79 -8.01 -10.74
C VAL A 89 -5.89 -6.79 -10.92
N VAL A 90 -5.27 -6.29 -9.87
CA VAL A 90 -4.34 -5.14 -9.96
C VAL A 90 -3.17 -5.51 -10.88
N GLY A 91 -2.61 -6.71 -10.77
CA GLY A 91 -1.56 -7.20 -11.63
C GLY A 91 -1.96 -7.23 -13.10
N ALA A 92 -3.14 -7.74 -13.43
CA ALA A 92 -3.69 -7.77 -14.78
C ALA A 92 -3.90 -6.38 -15.37
N VAL A 93 -4.46 -5.46 -14.59
CA VAL A 93 -4.68 -4.06 -15.00
C VAL A 93 -3.35 -3.34 -15.24
N VAL A 94 -2.37 -3.49 -14.34
CA VAL A 94 -1.02 -2.91 -14.51
C VAL A 94 -0.36 -3.42 -15.78
N GLN A 95 -0.44 -4.73 -16.08
CA GLN A 95 0.14 -5.31 -17.27
C GLN A 95 -0.58 -4.84 -18.54
N SER A 96 -1.91 -4.74 -18.52
CA SER A 96 -2.69 -4.20 -19.63
C SER A 96 -2.32 -2.75 -19.95
N PHE A 97 -2.13 -1.93 -18.94
CA PHE A 97 -1.61 -0.56 -19.09
C PHE A 97 -0.17 -0.56 -19.63
N ALA A 98 0.67 -1.45 -19.14
CA ALA A 98 2.08 -1.56 -19.52
C ALA A 98 2.27 -1.95 -20.98
N LEU A 99 1.35 -2.72 -21.60
CA LEU A 99 1.41 -3.08 -23.02
C LEU A 99 1.50 -1.84 -23.92
N ARG A 100 0.71 -0.81 -23.61
CA ARG A 100 0.72 0.46 -24.36
C ARG A 100 1.85 1.37 -23.92
N TYR A 101 2.08 1.47 -22.59
CA TYR A 101 3.07 2.37 -22.02
C TYR A 101 4.52 2.01 -22.42
N LEU A 102 4.83 0.72 -22.54
CA LEU A 102 6.15 0.19 -22.88
C LEU A 102 6.23 -0.30 -24.34
N GLU A 103 5.31 0.14 -25.20
CA GLU A 103 5.34 -0.22 -26.62
C GLU A 103 6.65 0.27 -27.27
N GLY A 104 7.35 -0.63 -27.95
CA GLY A 104 8.67 -0.33 -28.53
C GLY A 104 9.84 -0.28 -27.55
N ASP A 105 9.60 -0.36 -26.22
CA ASP A 105 10.67 -0.33 -25.23
C ASP A 105 11.40 -1.68 -25.13
N ARG A 106 12.74 -1.65 -25.31
CA ARG A 106 13.59 -2.85 -25.22
C ARG A 106 13.54 -3.53 -23.85
N THR A 107 13.16 -2.80 -22.79
CA THR A 107 13.11 -3.31 -21.42
C THR A 107 11.75 -3.90 -21.05
N ALA A 108 10.73 -3.79 -21.91
CA ALA A 108 9.37 -4.29 -21.68
C ALA A 108 9.37 -5.76 -21.24
N ARG A 109 10.17 -6.63 -21.89
CA ARG A 109 10.26 -8.05 -21.54
C ARG A 109 10.70 -8.27 -20.10
N ARG A 110 11.74 -7.56 -19.66
CA ARG A 110 12.25 -7.65 -18.27
C ARG A 110 11.21 -7.16 -17.27
N PHE A 111 10.52 -6.07 -17.60
CA PHE A 111 9.43 -5.57 -16.76
C PHE A 111 8.31 -6.60 -16.63
N PHE A 112 7.79 -7.14 -17.76
CA PHE A 112 6.68 -8.10 -17.73
C PHE A 112 7.06 -9.40 -17.01
N ALA A 113 8.27 -9.93 -17.24
CA ALA A 113 8.76 -11.10 -16.52
C ALA A 113 8.79 -10.85 -14.99
N ALA A 114 9.42 -9.75 -14.57
CA ALA A 114 9.52 -9.40 -13.16
C ALA A 114 8.15 -9.09 -12.53
N ALA A 115 7.28 -8.34 -13.23
CA ALA A 115 5.93 -8.00 -12.76
C ALA A 115 5.06 -9.24 -12.52
N ASN A 116 5.12 -10.22 -13.41
CA ASN A 116 4.41 -11.48 -13.26
C ASN A 116 4.92 -12.28 -12.06
N VAL A 117 6.23 -12.32 -11.82
CA VAL A 117 6.79 -12.96 -10.62
C VAL A 117 6.35 -12.22 -9.34
N VAL A 118 6.27 -10.88 -9.36
CA VAL A 118 5.73 -10.10 -8.23
C VAL A 118 4.29 -10.49 -7.94
N VAL A 119 3.43 -10.58 -8.97
CA VAL A 119 2.02 -10.94 -8.81
C VAL A 119 1.89 -12.35 -8.23
N ALA A 120 2.59 -13.34 -8.80
CA ALA A 120 2.59 -14.71 -8.30
C ALA A 120 3.06 -14.79 -6.84
N ALA A 121 4.20 -14.18 -6.53
CA ALA A 121 4.77 -14.21 -5.20
C ALA A 121 3.88 -13.51 -4.16
N MET A 122 3.28 -12.36 -4.50
CA MET A 122 2.32 -11.68 -3.61
C MET A 122 1.04 -12.50 -3.41
N ALA A 123 0.54 -13.18 -4.45
CA ALA A 123 -0.59 -14.09 -4.32
C ALA A 123 -0.24 -15.28 -3.37
N ILE A 124 0.97 -15.83 -3.47
CA ILE A 124 1.46 -16.86 -2.55
C ILE A 124 1.58 -16.30 -1.12
N VAL A 125 2.11 -15.08 -0.92
CA VAL A 125 2.16 -14.45 0.41
C VAL A 125 0.76 -14.39 1.04
N CYS A 126 -0.26 -14.04 0.24
CA CYS A 126 -1.64 -14.00 0.72
C CYS A 126 -2.19 -15.42 1.02
N ALA A 127 -1.86 -16.41 0.19
CA ALA A 127 -2.46 -17.76 0.24
C ALA A 127 -1.59 -18.81 0.93
N SER A 128 -0.45 -18.45 1.51
CA SER A 128 0.46 -19.43 2.15
C SER A 128 -0.22 -20.22 3.26
N ALA A 129 -0.17 -21.55 3.16
CA ALA A 129 -0.62 -22.44 4.22
C ALA A 129 0.42 -22.58 5.35
N THR A 130 1.70 -22.27 5.11
CA THR A 130 2.74 -22.36 6.14
C THR A 130 3.55 -21.08 6.25
N ALA A 131 4.11 -20.83 7.44
CA ALA A 131 4.96 -19.67 7.70
C ALA A 131 6.22 -19.68 6.82
N ALA A 132 6.76 -20.85 6.50
CA ALA A 132 7.95 -21.01 5.64
C ALA A 132 7.65 -20.58 4.20
N VAL A 133 6.54 -21.03 3.61
CA VAL A 133 6.10 -20.62 2.26
C VAL A 133 5.82 -19.13 2.20
N LEU A 134 5.20 -18.57 3.25
CA LEU A 134 4.92 -17.13 3.34
C LEU A 134 6.23 -16.31 3.25
N VAL A 135 7.23 -16.65 4.08
CA VAL A 135 8.50 -15.89 4.12
C VAL A 135 9.30 -16.09 2.82
N ALA A 136 9.31 -17.29 2.24
CA ALA A 136 9.96 -17.55 0.96
C ALA A 136 9.32 -16.71 -0.18
N ALA A 137 8.00 -16.69 -0.27
CA ALA A 137 7.27 -15.87 -1.24
C ALA A 137 7.46 -14.36 -0.99
N TRP A 138 7.53 -13.93 0.27
CA TRP A 138 7.84 -12.57 0.65
C TRP A 138 9.19 -12.09 0.10
N VAL A 139 10.24 -12.88 0.28
CA VAL A 139 11.57 -12.60 -0.25
C VAL A 139 11.55 -12.57 -1.78
N ALA A 140 10.89 -13.57 -2.41
CA ALA A 140 10.75 -13.64 -3.86
C ALA A 140 10.03 -12.40 -4.44
N ALA A 141 8.94 -11.95 -3.81
CA ALA A 141 8.21 -10.74 -4.21
C ALA A 141 9.11 -9.49 -4.14
N GLY A 142 9.92 -9.37 -3.08
CA GLY A 142 10.87 -8.28 -2.92
C GLY A 142 11.95 -8.27 -3.99
N ALA A 143 12.57 -9.42 -4.24
CA ALA A 143 13.60 -9.58 -5.27
C ALA A 143 13.06 -9.28 -6.68
N ALA A 144 11.90 -9.83 -7.01
CA ALA A 144 11.24 -9.59 -8.31
C ALA A 144 10.86 -8.11 -8.49
N PHE A 145 10.39 -7.44 -7.43
CA PHE A 145 10.10 -6.00 -7.50
C PHE A 145 11.37 -5.18 -7.72
N VAL A 146 12.46 -5.48 -7.03
CA VAL A 146 13.76 -4.80 -7.25
C VAL A 146 14.24 -4.99 -8.70
N ALA A 147 14.02 -6.18 -9.29
CA ALA A 147 14.31 -6.42 -10.69
C ALA A 147 13.42 -5.58 -11.63
N ALA A 148 12.11 -5.46 -11.34
CA ALA A 148 11.19 -4.59 -12.07
C ALA A 148 11.57 -3.11 -11.97
N LEU A 149 11.99 -2.65 -10.78
CA LEU A 149 12.44 -1.27 -10.55
C LEU A 149 13.71 -0.94 -11.34
N GLY A 150 14.63 -1.91 -11.43
CA GLY A 150 15.92 -1.79 -12.13
C GLY A 150 15.85 -1.97 -13.65
N CYS A 151 14.67 -2.15 -14.26
CA CYS A 151 14.55 -2.41 -15.70
C CYS A 151 15.06 -1.26 -16.58
N ARG A 152 14.97 0.00 -16.11
CA ARG A 152 15.40 1.21 -16.83
C ARG A 152 16.58 1.88 -16.11
N PRO A 153 17.77 1.26 -16.11
CA PRO A 153 18.95 1.81 -15.41
C PRO A 153 19.52 3.05 -16.10
N ASP A 154 19.10 3.34 -17.32
CA ASP A 154 19.41 4.52 -18.12
C ASP A 154 18.72 5.78 -17.60
N LEU A 155 17.56 5.65 -16.95
CA LEU A 155 16.85 6.81 -16.40
C LEU A 155 17.57 7.39 -15.18
N PRO A 156 17.62 8.75 -15.06
CA PRO A 156 18.25 9.41 -13.92
C PRO A 156 17.66 8.97 -12.59
N GLY A 157 18.53 8.58 -11.65
CA GLY A 157 18.13 8.18 -10.30
C GLY A 157 17.66 6.72 -10.14
N VAL A 158 17.32 6.00 -11.22
CA VAL A 158 16.81 4.61 -11.12
C VAL A 158 17.84 3.67 -10.49
N ARG A 159 19.12 3.73 -10.90
CA ARG A 159 20.18 2.87 -10.31
C ARG A 159 20.33 3.09 -8.80
N SER A 160 20.30 4.35 -8.35
CA SER A 160 20.41 4.67 -6.92
C SER A 160 19.18 4.24 -6.15
N ALA A 161 17.97 4.43 -6.71
CA ALA A 161 16.71 3.96 -6.16
C ALA A 161 16.71 2.43 -6.02
N THR A 162 17.05 1.70 -7.07
CA THR A 162 17.13 0.23 -7.08
C THR A 162 18.09 -0.28 -6.01
N ARG A 163 19.31 0.28 -5.92
CA ARG A 163 20.31 -0.12 -4.91
C ARG A 163 19.82 0.16 -3.48
N ARG A 164 19.16 1.31 -3.26
CA ARG A 164 18.61 1.66 -1.95
C ARG A 164 17.45 0.73 -1.57
N THR A 165 16.53 0.49 -2.50
CA THR A 165 15.40 -0.43 -2.30
C THR A 165 15.92 -1.85 -2.00
N PHE A 166 16.88 -2.35 -2.77
CA PHE A 166 17.51 -3.65 -2.54
C PHE A 166 18.07 -3.77 -1.13
N ARG A 167 18.88 -2.80 -0.68
CA ARG A 167 19.48 -2.84 0.67
C ARG A 167 18.43 -2.85 1.77
N MET A 168 17.39 -2.02 1.62
CA MET A 168 16.31 -1.97 2.60
C MET A 168 15.48 -3.27 2.59
N PHE A 169 15.15 -3.80 1.42
CA PHE A 169 14.40 -5.06 1.34
C PHE A 169 15.20 -6.21 1.93
N VAL A 170 16.48 -6.34 1.60
CA VAL A 170 17.34 -7.38 2.20
C VAL A 170 17.36 -7.26 3.73
N SER A 171 17.43 -6.06 4.31
CA SER A 171 17.39 -5.92 5.78
C SER A 171 16.08 -6.38 6.39
N GLY A 172 14.94 -6.06 5.76
CA GLY A 172 13.62 -6.53 6.19
C GLY A 172 13.41 -8.03 5.95
N ASP A 173 13.91 -8.55 4.84
CA ASP A 173 13.81 -9.97 4.48
C ASP A 173 14.65 -10.83 5.43
N LEU A 174 15.87 -10.39 5.78
CA LEU A 174 16.71 -11.06 6.80
C LEU A 174 16.02 -11.07 8.17
N ALA A 175 15.35 -9.98 8.54
CA ALA A 175 14.57 -9.94 9.77
C ALA A 175 13.39 -10.93 9.74
N ALA A 176 12.66 -11.01 8.62
CA ALA A 176 11.57 -11.98 8.46
C ALA A 176 12.07 -13.43 8.53
N VAL A 177 13.19 -13.73 7.86
CA VAL A 177 13.83 -15.06 7.91
C VAL A 177 14.32 -15.38 9.32
N ALA A 178 14.96 -14.45 10.02
CA ALA A 178 15.40 -14.66 11.40
C ALA A 178 14.21 -14.91 12.35
N ALA A 179 13.12 -14.16 12.20
CA ALA A 179 11.88 -14.42 12.96
C ALA A 179 11.35 -15.83 12.69
N LEU A 180 11.29 -16.24 11.42
CA LEU A 180 10.87 -17.61 11.05
C LEU A 180 11.76 -18.68 11.66
N VAL A 181 13.08 -18.52 11.61
CA VAL A 181 14.04 -19.46 12.20
C VAL A 181 13.81 -19.59 13.71
N LEU A 182 13.64 -18.49 14.44
CA LEU A 182 13.35 -18.53 15.87
C LEU A 182 12.04 -19.23 16.18
N VAL A 183 10.99 -18.99 15.37
CA VAL A 183 9.71 -19.70 15.50
C VAL A 183 9.89 -21.18 15.22
N TRP A 184 10.59 -21.53 14.13
CA TRP A 184 10.84 -22.92 13.74
C TRP A 184 11.62 -23.71 14.80
N LEU A 185 12.63 -23.10 15.42
CA LEU A 185 13.42 -23.71 16.50
C LEU A 185 12.60 -24.03 17.76
N ARG A 186 11.48 -23.32 17.98
CA ARG A 186 10.64 -23.50 19.18
C ARG A 186 9.34 -24.24 18.92
N ALA A 187 8.77 -24.11 17.75
CA ALA A 187 7.44 -24.62 17.41
C ALA A 187 7.40 -25.48 16.13
N GLY A 188 8.55 -25.67 15.46
CA GLY A 188 8.59 -26.36 14.17
C GLY A 188 7.98 -25.52 13.03
N ASN A 189 7.58 -26.21 11.95
CA ASN A 189 6.86 -25.57 10.85
C ASN A 189 5.43 -25.23 11.29
N VAL A 190 5.04 -23.96 11.18
CA VAL A 190 3.71 -23.51 11.61
C VAL A 190 2.76 -23.59 10.42
N ASP A 191 1.72 -24.42 10.58
CA ASP A 191 0.59 -24.48 9.66
C ASP A 191 -0.36 -23.31 9.92
N LEU A 192 -0.40 -22.35 8.98
CA LEU A 192 -1.23 -21.14 9.09
C LEU A 192 -2.71 -21.43 8.78
N ALA A 193 -3.00 -22.56 8.15
CA ALA A 193 -4.36 -22.99 7.85
C ALA A 193 -5.01 -23.71 9.05
N ALA A 194 -4.20 -24.27 9.94
CA ALA A 194 -4.71 -24.99 11.11
C ALA A 194 -5.18 -24.00 12.20
N PRO A 195 -6.44 -24.12 12.67
CA PRO A 195 -6.99 -23.24 13.69
C PRO A 195 -6.14 -23.26 14.97
N GLY A 196 -5.70 -22.06 15.40
CA GLY A 196 -4.93 -21.91 16.64
C GLY A 196 -3.45 -22.28 16.56
N ALA A 197 -2.93 -22.83 15.47
CA ALA A 197 -1.52 -23.22 15.33
C ALA A 197 -0.57 -22.04 15.55
N LEU A 198 -0.87 -20.87 15.00
CA LEU A 198 -0.07 -19.67 15.19
C LEU A 198 -0.08 -19.19 16.65
N ARG A 199 -1.21 -19.36 17.36
CA ARG A 199 -1.32 -19.04 18.79
C ARG A 199 -0.53 -20.02 19.64
N SER A 200 -0.61 -21.31 19.31
CA SER A 200 0.20 -22.36 19.95
C SER A 200 1.69 -22.08 19.75
N ALA A 201 2.11 -21.77 18.52
CA ALA A 201 3.50 -21.42 18.23
C ALA A 201 3.95 -20.20 19.04
N ALA A 202 3.14 -19.15 19.12
CA ALA A 202 3.44 -17.96 19.93
C ALA A 202 3.62 -18.30 21.43
N ALA A 203 2.82 -19.20 21.98
CA ALA A 203 2.92 -19.66 23.37
C ALA A 203 4.24 -20.41 23.64
N HIS A 204 4.76 -21.15 22.66
CA HIS A 204 6.04 -21.88 22.79
C HIS A 204 7.29 -20.97 22.69
N LEU A 205 7.15 -19.71 22.27
CA LEU A 205 8.28 -18.78 22.14
C LEU A 205 8.89 -18.39 23.50
N GLY A 206 8.09 -18.31 24.56
CA GLY A 206 8.58 -17.87 25.86
C GLY A 206 9.35 -16.54 25.78
N GLY A 207 10.58 -16.52 26.27
CA GLY A 207 11.45 -15.32 26.22
C GLY A 207 11.79 -14.84 24.80
N LEU A 208 11.58 -15.63 23.75
CA LEU A 208 11.80 -15.22 22.36
C LEU A 208 10.61 -14.47 21.74
N ALA A 209 9.48 -14.33 22.43
CA ALA A 209 8.31 -13.62 21.91
C ALA A 209 8.63 -12.18 21.51
N THR A 210 9.33 -11.42 22.37
CA THR A 210 9.73 -10.04 22.06
C THR A 210 10.76 -9.94 20.92
N PRO A 211 11.86 -10.71 20.89
CA PRO A 211 12.76 -10.76 19.72
C PRO A 211 12.04 -11.07 18.41
N VAL A 212 11.17 -12.07 18.37
CA VAL A 212 10.40 -12.44 17.18
C VAL A 212 9.48 -11.28 16.76
N ALA A 213 8.75 -10.67 17.71
CA ALA A 213 7.87 -9.54 17.42
C ALA A 213 8.64 -8.33 16.86
N LEU A 214 9.82 -8.01 17.39
CA LEU A 214 10.69 -6.95 16.89
C LEU A 214 11.23 -7.25 15.48
N LEU A 215 11.60 -8.47 15.18
CA LEU A 215 12.05 -8.88 13.85
C LEU A 215 10.90 -8.78 12.82
N VAL A 216 9.71 -9.22 13.18
CA VAL A 216 8.51 -9.02 12.35
C VAL A 216 8.24 -7.53 12.15
N ALA A 217 8.38 -6.72 13.20
CA ALA A 217 8.22 -5.26 13.12
C ALA A 217 9.20 -4.63 12.11
N VAL A 218 10.47 -5.02 12.12
CA VAL A 218 11.47 -4.54 11.14
C VAL A 218 11.06 -4.90 9.71
N ALA A 219 10.63 -6.13 9.46
CA ALA A 219 10.16 -6.56 8.14
C ALA A 219 8.97 -5.73 7.66
N VAL A 220 7.98 -5.50 8.53
CA VAL A 220 6.78 -4.69 8.25
C VAL A 220 7.13 -3.25 7.95
N LEU A 221 7.88 -2.59 8.84
CA LEU A 221 8.25 -1.17 8.70
C LEU A 221 9.08 -0.93 7.44
N THR A 222 9.95 -1.87 7.09
CA THR A 222 10.77 -1.80 5.88
C THR A 222 9.91 -1.88 4.63
N ARG A 223 9.06 -2.89 4.51
CA ARG A 223 8.24 -3.11 3.30
C ARG A 223 7.16 -2.04 3.14
N SER A 224 6.54 -1.60 4.22
CA SER A 224 5.56 -0.51 4.22
C SER A 224 6.18 0.89 4.20
N ALA A 225 7.50 0.98 4.02
CA ALA A 225 8.25 2.24 3.90
C ALA A 225 8.03 3.19 5.09
N GLN A 226 8.20 2.70 6.32
CA GLN A 226 7.96 3.48 7.54
C GLN A 226 9.25 3.96 8.21
N GLY A 227 9.21 5.19 8.71
CA GLY A 227 10.31 5.82 9.44
C GLY A 227 11.62 5.84 8.66
N PRO A 228 12.75 5.61 9.34
CA PRO A 228 14.07 5.60 8.69
C PRO A 228 14.23 4.45 7.69
N LEU A 229 13.49 3.34 7.87
CA LEU A 229 13.48 2.20 6.98
C LEU A 229 12.70 2.47 5.68
N GLY A 230 11.92 3.54 5.62
CA GLY A 230 11.11 3.95 4.46
C GLY A 230 11.82 4.85 3.44
N ARG A 231 13.06 5.26 3.70
CA ARG A 231 13.81 6.20 2.83
C ARG A 231 14.04 5.72 1.40
N TRP A 232 13.76 4.47 1.09
CA TRP A 232 13.86 3.91 -0.25
C TRP A 232 12.71 4.35 -1.17
N LEU A 233 11.49 4.53 -0.63
CA LEU A 233 10.28 4.77 -1.40
C LEU A 233 10.30 6.12 -2.17
N PRO A 234 10.68 7.26 -1.58
CA PRO A 234 10.76 8.52 -2.32
C PRO A 234 11.73 8.49 -3.51
N GLY A 235 12.75 7.63 -3.48
CA GLY A 235 13.68 7.44 -4.59
C GLY A 235 13.04 6.78 -5.82
N THR A 236 11.89 6.10 -5.67
CA THR A 236 11.24 5.37 -6.77
C THR A 236 10.43 6.26 -7.72
N VAL A 237 10.32 7.56 -7.45
CA VAL A 237 9.61 8.54 -8.31
C VAL A 237 10.09 8.50 -9.76
N SER A 238 11.38 8.24 -9.98
CA SER A 238 11.99 8.13 -11.32
C SER A 238 11.58 6.86 -12.09
N ALA A 239 10.91 5.90 -11.45
CA ALA A 239 10.50 4.66 -12.09
C ALA A 239 9.39 4.91 -13.12
N PRO A 240 9.31 4.06 -14.18
CA PRO A 240 8.18 4.07 -15.10
C PRO A 240 6.83 3.92 -14.37
N THR A 241 5.79 4.52 -14.93
CA THR A 241 4.44 4.51 -14.31
C THR A 241 3.92 3.11 -13.99
N PRO A 242 4.06 2.08 -14.86
CA PRO A 242 3.64 0.72 -14.52
C PRO A 242 4.36 0.15 -13.29
N THR A 243 5.68 0.42 -13.16
CA THR A 243 6.46 0.00 -11.99
C THR A 243 5.95 0.69 -10.71
N SER A 244 5.64 1.99 -10.80
CA SER A 244 5.07 2.75 -9.68
C SER A 244 3.69 2.21 -9.29
N ALA A 245 2.81 1.92 -10.26
CA ALA A 245 1.50 1.34 -10.00
C ALA A 245 1.61 -0.02 -9.30
N LEU A 246 2.49 -0.92 -9.80
CA LEU A 246 2.74 -2.23 -9.20
C LEU A 246 3.26 -2.12 -7.76
N LEU A 247 4.14 -1.15 -7.49
CA LEU A 247 4.68 -0.88 -6.16
C LEU A 247 3.58 -0.43 -5.20
N HIS A 248 2.91 0.66 -5.57
CA HIS A 248 2.00 1.37 -4.66
C HIS A 248 0.66 0.68 -4.49
N ALA A 249 0.19 -0.08 -5.48
CA ALA A 249 -1.02 -0.89 -5.37
C ALA A 249 -0.78 -2.32 -4.85
N GLY A 250 0.47 -2.80 -4.88
CA GLY A 250 0.83 -4.18 -4.53
C GLY A 250 1.87 -4.28 -3.42
N VAL A 251 3.14 -4.14 -3.78
CA VAL A 251 4.29 -4.53 -2.93
C VAL A 251 4.35 -3.81 -1.59
N VAL A 252 4.03 -2.51 -1.54
CA VAL A 252 4.09 -1.70 -0.31
C VAL A 252 3.02 -2.12 0.71
N ASN A 253 1.91 -2.70 0.25
CA ASN A 253 0.85 -3.24 1.09
C ASN A 253 1.27 -4.53 1.83
N GLY A 254 2.36 -5.15 1.39
CA GLY A 254 2.86 -6.41 1.95
C GLY A 254 3.06 -6.36 3.46
N GLY A 255 3.53 -5.24 4.03
CA GLY A 255 3.67 -5.12 5.48
C GLY A 255 2.36 -5.23 6.25
N GLY A 256 1.26 -4.66 5.71
CA GLY A 256 -0.08 -4.85 6.26
C GLY A 256 -0.55 -6.30 6.15
N VAL A 257 -0.33 -6.93 4.99
CA VAL A 257 -0.63 -8.36 4.80
C VAL A 257 0.14 -9.21 5.81
N LEU A 258 1.43 -8.92 6.04
CA LEU A 258 2.26 -9.64 7.00
C LEU A 258 1.73 -9.50 8.43
N LEU A 259 1.32 -8.27 8.84
CA LEU A 259 0.71 -8.05 10.17
C LEU A 259 -0.64 -8.75 10.31
N VAL A 260 -1.45 -8.80 9.26
CA VAL A 260 -2.72 -9.53 9.30
C VAL A 260 -2.47 -11.05 9.37
N ARG A 261 -1.47 -11.58 8.63
CA ARG A 261 -1.17 -13.01 8.60
C ARG A 261 -0.42 -13.50 9.86
N LEU A 262 0.51 -12.68 10.38
CA LEU A 262 1.36 -13.02 11.52
C LEU A 262 1.08 -12.14 12.76
N GLY A 263 -0.10 -11.51 12.82
CA GLY A 263 -0.47 -10.56 13.87
C GLY A 263 -0.38 -11.12 15.29
N VAL A 264 -0.59 -12.42 15.46
CA VAL A 264 -0.45 -13.09 16.75
C VAL A 264 1.02 -13.10 17.22
N LEU A 265 1.97 -13.34 16.30
CA LEU A 265 3.42 -13.31 16.62
C LEU A 265 3.89 -11.87 16.87
N ALA A 266 3.48 -10.94 16.03
CA ALA A 266 3.79 -9.51 16.20
C ALA A 266 3.17 -8.94 17.48
N GLY A 267 1.93 -9.33 17.79
CA GLY A 267 1.20 -8.96 19.00
C GLY A 267 1.66 -9.69 20.27
N GLY A 268 2.69 -10.52 20.21
CA GLY A 268 3.31 -11.15 21.39
C GLY A 268 4.13 -10.18 22.26
N SER A 269 4.34 -8.94 21.82
CA SER A 269 5.10 -7.93 22.57
C SER A 269 4.46 -6.54 22.45
N MET A 270 4.03 -5.99 23.57
CA MET A 270 3.52 -4.62 23.64
C MET A 270 4.59 -3.59 23.26
N LEU A 271 5.86 -3.85 23.60
CA LEU A 271 6.98 -2.99 23.22
C LEU A 271 7.12 -2.90 21.68
N ALA A 272 7.06 -4.05 20.99
CA ALA A 272 7.13 -4.08 19.54
C ALA A 272 5.94 -3.36 18.92
N MET A 273 4.72 -3.62 19.37
CA MET A 273 3.50 -2.96 18.89
C MET A 273 3.51 -1.45 19.11
N ALA A 274 3.92 -0.97 20.28
CA ALA A 274 4.05 0.45 20.59
C ALA A 274 5.12 1.13 19.72
N GLY A 275 6.25 0.46 19.48
CA GLY A 275 7.30 0.93 18.60
C GLY A 275 6.82 1.04 17.15
N VAL A 276 6.16 0.01 16.63
CA VAL A 276 5.56 0.01 15.28
C VAL A 276 4.52 1.12 15.14
N PHE A 277 3.61 1.25 16.12
CA PHE A 277 2.60 2.30 16.14
C PHE A 277 3.22 3.70 16.08
N THR A 278 4.20 3.95 16.95
CA THR A 278 4.87 5.27 17.03
C THR A 278 5.56 5.62 15.71
N VAL A 279 6.35 4.70 15.16
CA VAL A 279 7.03 4.93 13.88
C VAL A 279 6.02 5.15 12.74
N ALA A 280 4.95 4.37 12.70
CA ALA A 280 3.90 4.46 11.70
C ALA A 280 3.13 5.79 11.81
N ALA A 281 2.74 6.20 13.01
CA ALA A 281 2.02 7.45 13.25
C ALA A 281 2.87 8.69 12.91
N VAL A 282 4.14 8.71 13.33
CA VAL A 282 5.08 9.78 12.97
C VAL A 282 5.29 9.85 11.46
N THR A 283 5.42 8.68 10.80
CA THR A 283 5.56 8.64 9.34
C THR A 283 4.30 9.13 8.65
N ALA A 284 3.11 8.74 9.11
CA ALA A 284 1.84 9.19 8.56
C ALA A 284 1.72 10.72 8.62
N ALA A 285 2.05 11.32 9.76
CA ALA A 285 2.00 12.76 9.95
C ALA A 285 3.02 13.50 9.08
N THR A 286 4.28 13.07 9.10
CA THR A 286 5.38 13.75 8.40
C THR A 286 5.29 13.59 6.89
N ALA A 287 4.95 12.41 6.38
CA ALA A 287 4.78 12.15 4.96
C ALA A 287 3.59 12.92 4.37
N THR A 288 2.47 13.03 5.11
CA THR A 288 1.32 13.83 4.69
C THR A 288 1.67 15.32 4.59
N GLN A 289 2.42 15.85 5.56
CA GLN A 289 2.88 17.25 5.50
C GLN A 289 3.85 17.48 4.34
N ALA A 290 4.78 16.55 4.11
CA ALA A 290 5.73 16.62 3.01
C ALA A 290 5.02 16.52 1.64
N MET A 291 3.97 15.67 1.53
CA MET A 291 3.14 15.56 0.34
C MET A 291 2.54 16.91 -0.07
N ASN A 292 1.99 17.66 0.88
CA ASN A 292 1.33 18.94 0.63
C ASN A 292 2.29 20.06 0.14
N ARG A 293 3.60 19.82 0.20
CA ARG A 293 4.65 20.73 -0.26
C ARG A 293 5.28 20.34 -1.59
N ARG A 294 4.85 19.20 -2.17
CA ARG A 294 5.37 18.73 -3.45
C ARG A 294 4.65 19.43 -4.60
N ALA A 295 5.43 19.91 -5.55
CA ALA A 295 4.92 20.44 -6.82
C ALA A 295 4.71 19.35 -7.87
N ASP A 296 5.46 18.24 -7.78
CA ASP A 296 5.36 17.12 -8.71
C ASP A 296 4.32 16.08 -8.29
N VAL A 297 3.47 15.69 -9.24
CA VAL A 297 2.36 14.75 -9.02
C VAL A 297 2.85 13.40 -8.49
N LYS A 298 3.86 12.79 -9.11
CA LYS A 298 4.38 11.48 -8.70
C LYS A 298 5.00 11.52 -7.30
N GLY A 299 5.77 12.56 -6.97
CA GLY A 299 6.35 12.71 -5.63
C GLY A 299 5.28 12.89 -4.55
N ALA A 300 4.22 13.66 -4.85
CA ALA A 300 3.08 13.78 -3.95
C ALA A 300 2.37 12.42 -3.74
N LEU A 301 2.16 11.64 -4.81
CA LEU A 301 1.56 10.30 -4.72
C LEU A 301 2.39 9.32 -3.90
N VAL A 302 3.71 9.36 -4.03
CA VAL A 302 4.65 8.52 -3.26
C VAL A 302 4.60 8.86 -1.77
N LEU A 303 4.66 10.15 -1.42
CA LEU A 303 4.58 10.58 -0.01
C LEU A 303 3.20 10.31 0.59
N SER A 304 2.13 10.49 -0.19
CA SER A 304 0.78 10.06 0.20
C SER A 304 0.72 8.56 0.52
N THR A 305 1.43 7.72 -0.24
CA THR A 305 1.50 6.28 0.04
C THR A 305 2.20 6.00 1.35
N MET A 306 3.34 6.67 1.65
CA MET A 306 4.01 6.52 2.95
C MET A 306 3.07 6.85 4.12
N GLY A 307 2.32 7.94 4.00
CA GLY A 307 1.36 8.37 5.02
C GLY A 307 0.23 7.35 5.22
N GLN A 308 -0.36 6.87 4.13
CA GLN A 308 -1.46 5.90 4.16
C GLN A 308 -1.00 4.53 4.67
N MET A 309 0.21 4.08 4.29
CA MET A 309 0.77 2.84 4.84
C MET A 309 1.08 2.97 6.34
N GLY A 310 1.51 4.14 6.80
CA GLY A 310 1.67 4.39 8.24
C GLY A 310 0.34 4.26 8.97
N PHE A 311 -0.74 4.81 8.43
CA PHE A 311 -2.06 4.68 9.01
C PHE A 311 -2.53 3.22 9.04
N MET A 312 -2.42 2.49 7.92
CA MET A 312 -2.76 1.06 7.84
C MET A 312 -1.98 0.20 8.85
N VAL A 313 -0.68 0.44 8.99
CA VAL A 313 0.15 -0.28 9.97
C VAL A 313 -0.29 0.05 11.40
N ALA A 314 -0.62 1.31 11.70
CA ALA A 314 -1.16 1.71 13.00
C ALA A 314 -2.52 1.03 13.30
N GLU A 315 -3.41 0.89 12.31
CA GLU A 315 -4.66 0.11 12.42
C GLU A 315 -4.39 -1.33 12.87
N CYS A 316 -3.40 -1.99 12.26
CA CYS A 316 -3.02 -3.35 12.66
C CYS A 316 -2.52 -3.43 14.10
N THR A 317 -1.76 -2.43 14.59
CA THR A 317 -1.22 -2.45 15.96
C THR A 317 -2.26 -2.29 17.05
N VAL A 318 -3.42 -1.73 16.73
CA VAL A 318 -4.56 -1.63 17.65
C VAL A 318 -5.59 -2.76 17.43
N GLY A 319 -5.27 -3.75 16.59
CA GLY A 319 -6.13 -4.90 16.30
C GLY A 319 -7.33 -4.58 15.40
N ALA A 320 -7.33 -3.44 14.73
CA ALA A 320 -8.35 -3.04 13.76
C ALA A 320 -8.11 -3.70 12.39
N TYR A 321 -7.99 -5.03 12.34
CA TYR A 321 -7.61 -5.77 11.14
C TYR A 321 -8.61 -5.61 9.99
N LEU A 322 -9.91 -5.56 10.27
CA LEU A 322 -10.93 -5.29 9.25
C LEU A 322 -10.67 -3.93 8.60
N ALA A 323 -10.42 -2.90 9.42
CA ALA A 323 -10.10 -1.56 8.94
C ALA A 323 -8.87 -1.56 8.05
N ALA A 324 -7.80 -2.22 8.48
CA ALA A 324 -6.55 -2.33 7.73
C ALA A 324 -6.73 -3.03 6.38
N VAL A 325 -7.54 -4.11 6.31
CA VAL A 325 -7.84 -4.82 5.05
C VAL A 325 -8.69 -3.96 4.11
N VAL A 326 -9.72 -3.28 4.62
CA VAL A 326 -10.53 -2.35 3.82
C VAL A 326 -9.68 -1.20 3.30
N HIS A 327 -8.81 -0.64 4.15
CA HIS A 327 -7.85 0.39 3.76
C HIS A 327 -6.90 -0.12 2.66
N LEU A 328 -6.35 -1.33 2.81
CA LEU A 328 -5.48 -1.98 1.84
C LEU A 328 -6.15 -2.11 0.46
N ILE A 329 -7.40 -2.61 0.43
CA ILE A 329 -8.18 -2.77 -0.82
C ILE A 329 -8.43 -1.40 -1.47
N GLY A 330 -8.97 -0.45 -0.71
CA GLY A 330 -9.24 0.89 -1.20
C GLY A 330 -7.99 1.61 -1.68
N HIS A 331 -6.90 1.51 -0.92
CA HIS A 331 -5.59 2.08 -1.27
C HIS A 331 -5.05 1.50 -2.57
N ALA A 332 -5.07 0.17 -2.74
CA ALA A 332 -4.55 -0.49 -3.94
C ALA A 332 -5.27 -0.01 -5.20
N LEU A 333 -6.61 -0.01 -5.19
CA LEU A 333 -7.43 0.40 -6.32
C LEU A 333 -7.28 1.90 -6.62
N TYR A 334 -7.35 2.73 -5.60
CA TYR A 334 -7.23 4.19 -5.74
C TYR A 334 -5.85 4.61 -6.26
N LYS A 335 -4.77 4.03 -5.73
CA LYS A 335 -3.41 4.36 -6.14
C LYS A 335 -3.09 3.90 -7.55
N ALA A 336 -3.52 2.69 -7.95
CA ALA A 336 -3.38 2.25 -9.33
C ALA A 336 -3.99 3.28 -10.29
N GLY A 337 -5.23 3.70 -10.05
CA GLY A 337 -5.92 4.71 -10.86
C GLY A 337 -5.18 6.05 -10.93
N LEU A 338 -4.70 6.56 -9.79
CA LEU A 338 -3.96 7.84 -9.75
C LEU A 338 -2.61 7.78 -10.48
N PHE A 339 -1.87 6.68 -10.37
CA PHE A 339 -0.63 6.52 -11.11
C PHE A 339 -0.88 6.43 -12.61
N PHE A 340 -1.89 5.69 -13.06
CA PHE A 340 -2.25 5.63 -14.49
C PHE A 340 -2.66 7.01 -15.03
N GLY A 341 -3.39 7.80 -14.25
CA GLY A 341 -3.81 9.16 -14.60
C GLY A 341 -2.75 10.24 -14.42
N SER A 342 -1.57 9.92 -13.86
CA SER A 342 -0.57 10.95 -13.48
C SER A 342 -0.05 11.78 -14.66
N GLY A 343 0.01 11.20 -15.87
CA GLY A 343 0.41 11.90 -17.08
C GLY A 343 -0.63 12.91 -17.60
N ALA A 344 -1.92 12.66 -17.34
CA ALA A 344 -3.00 13.53 -17.77
C ALA A 344 -3.16 14.78 -16.88
N GLN A 345 -2.52 14.82 -15.72
CA GLN A 345 -2.58 15.93 -14.76
C GLN A 345 -1.54 17.02 -15.04
N VAL A 346 -0.68 16.82 -16.04
CA VAL A 346 0.27 17.86 -16.45
C VAL A 346 -0.49 18.91 -17.26
N PRO A 347 -0.50 20.22 -16.85
CA PRO A 347 -1.16 21.27 -17.61
C PRO A 347 -0.65 21.33 -19.04
N ARG A 348 -1.55 21.50 -20.02
CA ARG A 348 -1.16 21.67 -21.41
C ARG A 348 -0.68 23.10 -21.64
N PRO A 349 0.32 23.30 -22.51
CA PRO A 349 0.71 24.65 -22.90
C PRO A 349 -0.51 25.41 -23.46
N GLY A 350 -0.80 26.60 -22.88
CA GLY A 350 -1.94 27.41 -23.28
C GLY A 350 -3.22 27.26 -22.47
N GLU A 351 -3.30 26.32 -21.50
CA GLU A 351 -4.39 26.31 -20.54
C GLU A 351 -4.22 27.48 -19.56
N ALA A 352 -5.10 28.49 -19.68
CA ALA A 352 -5.11 29.62 -18.76
C ALA A 352 -5.50 29.14 -17.35
N PRO A 353 -4.89 29.70 -16.28
CA PRO A 353 -5.34 29.45 -14.92
C PRO A 353 -6.81 29.84 -14.80
N VAL A 354 -7.65 28.91 -14.34
CA VAL A 354 -9.06 29.21 -14.05
C VAL A 354 -9.09 30.29 -12.98
N ALA A 355 -9.70 31.44 -13.29
CA ALA A 355 -9.84 32.54 -12.34
C ALA A 355 -10.53 32.03 -11.06
N PRO A 356 -10.06 32.43 -9.86
CA PRO A 356 -10.67 31.97 -8.62
C PRO A 356 -12.11 32.46 -8.55
N ALA A 357 -13.07 31.51 -8.47
CA ALA A 357 -14.46 31.83 -8.18
C ALA A 357 -14.57 32.41 -6.75
N ALA A 358 -15.68 33.11 -6.46
CA ALA A 358 -15.95 33.60 -5.12
C ALA A 358 -15.88 32.46 -4.10
N VAL A 359 -14.89 32.50 -3.21
CA VAL A 359 -14.57 31.43 -2.27
C VAL A 359 -15.34 31.64 -0.97
N MET A 360 -15.86 30.55 -0.40
CA MET A 360 -16.52 30.58 0.90
C MET A 360 -15.54 31.08 2.01
N PRO A 361 -15.97 31.99 2.91
CA PRO A 361 -15.16 32.43 4.04
C PRO A 361 -14.66 31.26 4.89
N ASN A 362 -13.43 31.35 5.40
CA ASN A 362 -12.78 30.24 6.12
C ASN A 362 -13.59 29.71 7.31
N VAL A 363 -14.29 30.59 8.05
CA VAL A 363 -15.13 30.18 9.20
C VAL A 363 -16.33 29.35 8.70
N ALA A 364 -17.07 29.82 7.69
CA ALA A 364 -18.19 29.09 7.10
C ALA A 364 -17.72 27.76 6.49
N ARG A 365 -16.56 27.76 5.82
CA ARG A 365 -15.93 26.59 5.24
C ARG A 365 -15.54 25.55 6.31
N ALA A 366 -15.02 25.99 7.46
CA ALA A 366 -14.75 25.10 8.59
C ALA A 366 -16.04 24.48 9.16
N ALA A 367 -17.10 25.29 9.35
CA ALA A 367 -18.38 24.81 9.85
C ALA A 367 -19.02 23.77 8.89
N VAL A 368 -19.03 24.04 7.59
CA VAL A 368 -19.55 23.09 6.58
C VAL A 368 -18.70 21.82 6.51
N SER A 369 -17.39 21.92 6.66
CA SER A 369 -16.50 20.74 6.70
C SER A 369 -16.72 19.89 7.96
N ALA A 370 -16.96 20.49 9.09
CA ALA A 370 -17.33 19.78 10.33
C ALA A 370 -18.71 19.11 10.21
N ALA A 371 -19.70 19.81 9.64
CA ALA A 371 -21.03 19.25 9.37
C ALA A 371 -20.94 18.06 8.38
N ALA A 372 -20.12 18.15 7.34
CA ALA A 372 -19.86 17.07 6.40
C ALA A 372 -19.26 15.83 7.09
N ALA A 373 -18.29 16.04 7.98
CA ALA A 373 -17.71 14.96 8.78
C ALA A 373 -18.79 14.27 9.65
N ALA A 374 -19.57 15.05 10.39
CA ALA A 374 -20.63 14.53 11.23
C ALA A 374 -21.70 13.77 10.44
N ALA A 375 -22.14 14.30 9.29
CA ALA A 375 -23.13 13.68 8.41
C ALA A 375 -22.62 12.33 7.85
N THR A 376 -21.36 12.26 7.42
CA THR A 376 -20.74 11.03 6.91
C THR A 376 -20.65 9.96 8.00
N VAL A 377 -20.22 10.35 9.21
CA VAL A 377 -20.17 9.44 10.37
C VAL A 377 -21.56 8.94 10.73
N ALA A 378 -22.56 9.83 10.77
CA ALA A 378 -23.95 9.43 11.06
C ALA A 378 -24.50 8.47 10.01
N ALA A 379 -24.23 8.72 8.72
CA ALA A 379 -24.64 7.83 7.63
C ALA A 379 -23.98 6.44 7.71
N MET A 380 -22.68 6.38 8.09
CA MET A 380 -21.99 5.11 8.35
C MET A 380 -22.55 4.37 9.57
N ALA A 381 -22.72 5.09 10.68
CA ALA A 381 -23.21 4.51 11.94
C ALA A 381 -24.67 4.04 11.86
N ALA A 382 -25.44 4.56 10.90
CA ALA A 382 -26.80 4.10 10.62
C ALA A 382 -26.84 2.71 9.95
N VAL A 383 -25.72 2.22 9.40
CA VAL A 383 -25.64 0.87 8.85
C VAL A 383 -25.53 -0.14 10.01
N PRO A 384 -26.40 -1.16 10.06
CA PRO A 384 -26.36 -2.18 11.10
C PRO A 384 -24.98 -2.82 11.24
N GLN A 385 -24.57 -3.15 12.48
CA GLN A 385 -23.35 -3.88 12.82
C GLN A 385 -22.01 -3.18 12.49
N VAL A 386 -22.00 -2.02 11.82
CA VAL A 386 -20.73 -1.30 11.55
C VAL A 386 -20.00 -0.98 12.87
N LEU A 387 -20.74 -0.59 13.92
CA LEU A 387 -20.17 -0.24 15.23
C LEU A 387 -19.72 -1.47 16.05
N ASP A 388 -20.19 -2.66 15.72
CA ASP A 388 -19.85 -3.90 16.42
C ASP A 388 -18.46 -4.42 16.04
N HIS A 389 -17.94 -3.95 14.91
CA HIS A 389 -16.62 -4.36 14.46
C HIS A 389 -15.52 -3.71 15.30
N ARG A 390 -14.59 -4.50 15.79
CA ARG A 390 -13.40 -4.00 16.47
C ARG A 390 -12.62 -3.06 15.53
N GLY A 391 -12.43 -1.82 15.97
CA GLY A 391 -11.80 -0.79 15.15
C GLY A 391 -12.77 0.06 14.31
N ALA A 392 -14.09 -0.13 14.44
CA ALA A 392 -15.09 0.75 13.79
C ALA A 392 -14.82 2.22 14.04
N PHE A 393 -14.43 2.58 15.28
CA PHE A 393 -14.05 3.93 15.64
C PHE A 393 -12.94 4.51 14.74
N VAL A 394 -11.95 3.70 14.39
CA VAL A 394 -10.84 4.11 13.50
C VAL A 394 -11.34 4.47 12.12
N LEU A 395 -12.25 3.64 11.59
CA LEU A 395 -12.87 3.86 10.28
C LEU A 395 -13.76 5.11 10.28
N LEU A 396 -14.52 5.33 11.36
CA LEU A 396 -15.34 6.52 11.52
C LEU A 396 -14.48 7.79 11.56
N VAL A 397 -13.38 7.79 12.31
CA VAL A 397 -12.43 8.93 12.36
C VAL A 397 -11.81 9.20 11.00
N PHE A 398 -11.44 8.14 10.27
CA PHE A 398 -10.88 8.27 8.92
C PHE A 398 -11.92 8.82 7.93
N ALA A 399 -13.14 8.31 7.96
CA ALA A 399 -14.24 8.79 7.13
C ALA A 399 -14.58 10.26 7.42
N ALA A 400 -14.64 10.63 8.70
CA ALA A 400 -14.83 12.02 9.13
C ALA A 400 -13.73 12.95 8.60
N GLY A 401 -12.47 12.58 8.77
CA GLY A 401 -11.32 13.34 8.26
C GLY A 401 -11.34 13.49 6.74
N THR A 402 -11.68 12.42 6.03
CA THR A 402 -11.80 12.42 4.57
C THR A 402 -12.92 13.33 4.09
N ALA A 403 -14.12 13.22 4.69
CA ALA A 403 -15.27 14.06 4.36
C ALA A 403 -15.00 15.54 4.66
N ALA A 404 -14.38 15.85 5.81
CA ALA A 404 -13.97 17.20 6.17
C ALA A 404 -12.97 17.78 5.16
N SER A 405 -11.94 17.02 4.80
CA SER A 405 -10.91 17.44 3.85
C SER A 405 -11.46 17.63 2.44
N ALA A 406 -12.34 16.74 1.99
CA ALA A 406 -13.00 16.84 0.70
C ALA A 406 -13.91 18.08 0.65
N SER A 407 -14.72 18.31 1.70
CA SER A 407 -15.57 19.49 1.83
C SER A 407 -14.77 20.77 1.85
N TRP A 408 -13.70 20.82 2.64
CA TRP A 408 -12.78 21.95 2.68
C TRP A 408 -12.19 22.28 1.31
N SER A 409 -11.79 21.27 0.56
CA SER A 409 -11.20 21.43 -0.78
C SER A 409 -12.23 21.85 -1.82
N TRP A 410 -13.43 21.28 -1.75
CA TRP A 410 -14.53 21.61 -2.67
C TRP A 410 -14.95 23.08 -2.55
N TRP A 411 -15.32 23.51 -1.34
CA TRP A 411 -15.79 24.87 -1.07
C TRP A 411 -14.69 25.94 -1.17
N GLY A 412 -13.45 25.51 -1.30
CA GLY A 412 -12.33 26.40 -1.64
C GLY A 412 -12.18 26.68 -3.12
N ARG A 413 -12.92 25.98 -3.99
CA ARG A 413 -12.78 26.09 -5.46
C ARG A 413 -14.12 26.28 -6.18
N ALA A 414 -15.20 25.78 -5.59
CA ALA A 414 -16.52 25.83 -6.20
C ALA A 414 -17.30 27.10 -5.79
N PRO A 415 -18.11 27.68 -6.69
CA PRO A 415 -19.00 28.77 -6.34
C PRO A 415 -20.07 28.28 -5.35
N VAL A 416 -20.38 29.12 -4.38
CA VAL A 416 -21.41 28.81 -3.38
C VAL A 416 -22.79 28.92 -4.03
N SER A 417 -23.50 27.79 -4.13
CA SER A 417 -24.90 27.74 -4.61
C SER A 417 -25.69 26.72 -3.78
N ALA A 418 -26.99 26.98 -3.58
CA ALA A 418 -27.87 26.08 -2.85
C ALA A 418 -27.96 24.70 -3.52
N ARG A 419 -28.01 24.65 -4.86
CA ARG A 419 -28.00 23.40 -5.63
C ARG A 419 -26.69 22.62 -5.43
N GLY A 420 -25.53 23.32 -5.46
CA GLY A 420 -24.23 22.71 -5.21
C GLY A 420 -24.14 22.15 -3.79
N ALA A 421 -24.66 22.87 -2.79
CA ALA A 421 -24.71 22.40 -1.40
C ALA A 421 -25.57 21.16 -1.23
N LEU A 422 -26.74 21.12 -1.85
CA LEU A 422 -27.63 19.97 -1.81
C LEU A 422 -26.99 18.73 -2.47
N LEU A 423 -26.45 18.88 -3.68
CA LEU A 423 -25.76 17.78 -4.38
C LEU A 423 -24.56 17.27 -3.60
N TRP A 424 -23.80 18.16 -2.98
CA TRP A 424 -22.66 17.79 -2.13
C TRP A 424 -23.12 17.03 -0.88
N ALA A 425 -24.19 17.46 -0.21
CA ALA A 425 -24.75 16.76 0.94
C ALA A 425 -25.23 15.35 0.57
N ILE A 426 -25.98 15.22 -0.54
CA ILE A 426 -26.44 13.92 -1.07
C ILE A 426 -25.24 13.01 -1.37
N ALA A 427 -24.20 13.55 -2.03
CA ALA A 427 -22.99 12.78 -2.35
C ALA A 427 -22.27 12.28 -1.10
N LEU A 428 -22.14 13.12 -0.05
CA LEU A 428 -21.49 12.74 1.21
C LEU A 428 -22.29 11.70 2.00
N LEU A 429 -23.60 11.88 2.12
CA LEU A 429 -24.48 10.92 2.80
C LEU A 429 -24.49 9.58 2.05
N GLY A 430 -24.61 9.63 0.73
CA GLY A 430 -24.58 8.44 -0.13
C GLY A 430 -23.21 7.72 -0.04
N ALA A 431 -22.11 8.46 -0.07
CA ALA A 431 -20.77 7.89 0.07
C ALA A 431 -20.57 7.29 1.47
N GLY A 432 -21.05 7.96 2.53
CA GLY A 432 -20.98 7.44 3.90
C GLY A 432 -21.79 6.16 4.08
N ALA A 433 -23.02 6.13 3.60
CA ALA A 433 -23.88 4.94 3.64
C ALA A 433 -23.29 3.78 2.82
N LEU A 434 -22.83 4.05 1.59
CA LEU A 434 -22.18 3.05 0.74
C LEU A 434 -20.93 2.49 1.39
N TYR A 435 -20.09 3.36 2.00
CA TYR A 435 -18.92 2.91 2.70
C TYR A 435 -19.26 2.04 3.91
N GLY A 436 -20.29 2.41 4.69
CA GLY A 436 -20.84 1.60 5.77
C GLY A 436 -21.31 0.23 5.30
N LEU A 437 -22.06 0.17 4.20
CA LEU A 437 -22.52 -1.11 3.61
C LEU A 437 -21.37 -1.98 3.13
N VAL A 438 -20.35 -1.39 2.51
CA VAL A 438 -19.13 -2.11 2.09
C VAL A 438 -18.39 -2.67 3.31
N LEU A 439 -18.28 -1.88 4.39
CA LEU A 439 -17.67 -2.33 5.64
C LEU A 439 -18.42 -3.48 6.28
N ASP A 440 -19.74 -3.37 6.37
CA ASP A 440 -20.59 -4.42 6.94
C ASP A 440 -20.52 -5.69 6.09
N GLY A 441 -20.66 -5.57 4.77
CA GLY A 441 -20.55 -6.70 3.85
C GLY A 441 -19.18 -7.39 3.90
N LEU A 442 -18.09 -6.61 3.86
CA LEU A 442 -16.74 -7.16 4.02
C LEU A 442 -16.52 -7.72 5.43
N GLY A 443 -17.02 -7.06 6.47
CA GLY A 443 -16.93 -7.53 7.84
C GLY A 443 -17.58 -8.89 8.04
N ARG A 444 -18.77 -9.11 7.49
CA ARG A 444 -19.44 -10.42 7.50
C ARG A 444 -18.68 -11.46 6.68
N TRP A 445 -18.14 -11.07 5.54
CA TRP A 445 -17.42 -11.96 4.64
C TRP A 445 -16.07 -12.40 5.21
N ILE A 446 -15.17 -11.44 5.55
CA ILE A 446 -13.81 -11.75 5.99
C ILE A 446 -13.66 -11.90 7.51
N GLY A 447 -14.65 -11.45 8.29
CA GLY A 447 -14.58 -11.46 9.76
C GLY A 447 -14.18 -12.81 10.37
N PRO A 448 -14.77 -13.94 9.94
CA PRO A 448 -14.39 -15.27 10.43
C PRO A 448 -12.93 -15.64 10.17
N SER A 449 -12.32 -15.09 9.12
CA SER A 449 -10.93 -15.33 8.69
C SER A 449 -9.92 -14.32 9.26
N LEU A 450 -10.38 -13.31 9.99
CA LEU A 450 -9.46 -12.34 10.58
C LEU A 450 -8.72 -12.95 11.78
N PRO A 451 -7.43 -12.60 11.96
CA PRO A 451 -6.66 -13.16 13.06
C PRO A 451 -7.21 -12.73 14.40
N ALA A 452 -7.07 -13.61 15.38
CA ALA A 452 -7.32 -13.24 16.77
C ALA A 452 -6.32 -12.16 17.22
N VAL A 453 -6.80 -11.26 18.05
CA VAL A 453 -5.97 -10.17 18.57
C VAL A 453 -4.97 -10.72 19.59
N GLY A 454 -3.69 -10.43 19.38
CA GLY A 454 -2.61 -10.79 20.30
C GLY A 454 -2.66 -10.02 21.62
N THR A 455 -2.03 -10.54 22.66
CA THR A 455 -2.03 -9.96 24.03
C THR A 455 -1.32 -8.60 24.13
N GLY A 456 -0.35 -8.32 23.25
CA GLY A 456 0.40 -7.06 23.20
C GLY A 456 -0.20 -6.00 22.30
N VAL A 457 -1.40 -6.22 21.78
CA VAL A 457 -2.09 -5.26 20.92
C VAL A 457 -2.55 -4.05 21.74
N LEU A 458 -2.31 -2.86 21.18
CA LEU A 458 -2.62 -1.59 21.84
C LEU A 458 -4.12 -1.33 21.90
N SER A 459 -4.53 -0.54 22.89
CA SER A 459 -5.90 -0.04 22.95
C SER A 459 -6.19 0.89 21.77
N PRO A 460 -7.38 0.85 21.16
CA PRO A 460 -7.79 1.78 20.09
C PRO A 460 -7.69 3.28 20.47
N TRP A 461 -7.71 3.60 21.77
CA TRP A 461 -7.51 4.96 22.27
C TRP A 461 -6.15 5.57 21.92
N TRP A 462 -5.13 4.76 21.62
CA TRP A 462 -3.85 5.26 21.10
C TRP A 462 -4.00 6.02 19.79
N LEU A 463 -4.92 5.60 18.92
CA LEU A 463 -5.21 6.35 17.68
C LEU A 463 -5.89 7.69 17.98
N ALA A 464 -6.78 7.73 18.97
CA ALA A 464 -7.38 8.98 19.43
C ALA A 464 -6.34 9.93 20.01
N ALA A 465 -5.39 9.41 20.79
CA ALA A 465 -4.28 10.20 21.35
C ALA A 465 -3.39 10.78 20.24
N VAL A 466 -3.07 9.98 19.21
CA VAL A 466 -2.28 10.46 18.05
C VAL A 466 -3.06 11.48 17.22
N ALA A 467 -4.36 11.26 16.99
CA ALA A 467 -5.19 12.24 16.31
C ALA A 467 -5.25 13.57 17.08
N GLY A 468 -5.43 13.51 18.41
CA GLY A 468 -5.37 14.68 19.29
C GLY A 468 -4.02 15.39 19.26
N ALA A 469 -2.92 14.63 19.34
CA ALA A 469 -1.57 15.18 19.22
C ALA A 469 -1.33 15.83 17.84
N GLY A 470 -1.88 15.24 16.77
CA GLY A 470 -1.85 15.81 15.42
C GLY A 470 -2.58 17.15 15.33
N VAL A 471 -3.75 17.27 15.94
CA VAL A 471 -4.50 18.54 16.02
C VAL A 471 -3.71 19.60 16.80
N VAL A 472 -3.14 19.22 17.95
CA VAL A 472 -2.29 20.11 18.77
C VAL A 472 -1.05 20.55 17.97
N ALA A 473 -0.36 19.62 17.31
CA ALA A 473 0.79 19.95 16.46
C ALA A 473 0.41 20.90 15.31
N ALA A 474 -0.73 20.66 14.65
CA ALA A 474 -1.25 21.56 13.61
C ALA A 474 -1.59 22.96 14.14
N ALA A 475 -2.13 23.05 15.35
CA ALA A 475 -2.38 24.32 16.04
C ALA A 475 -1.06 25.04 16.39
N LEU A 476 -0.09 24.31 16.93
CA LEU A 476 1.23 24.83 17.29
C LEU A 476 2.03 25.31 16.06
N THR A 477 1.89 24.67 14.90
CA THR A 477 2.56 25.11 13.65
C THR A 477 2.02 26.45 13.12
N ARG A 478 0.89 26.93 13.64
CA ARG A 478 0.39 28.30 13.34
C ARG A 478 1.17 29.37 14.09
N LEU A 479 1.91 29.01 15.15
CA LEU A 479 2.78 29.91 15.87
C LEU A 479 4.10 30.09 15.10
N PRO A 480 4.49 31.34 14.71
CA PRO A 480 5.66 31.58 13.86
C PRO A 480 6.98 31.03 14.42
N SER A 481 7.17 31.04 15.73
CA SER A 481 8.35 30.54 16.43
C SER A 481 8.49 29.02 16.42
N VAL A 482 7.38 28.28 16.39
CA VAL A 482 7.36 26.80 16.35
C VAL A 482 7.45 26.28 14.92
N ARG A 483 6.87 27.02 13.97
CA ARG A 483 6.83 26.67 12.55
C ARG A 483 8.22 26.49 11.95
N LEU A 484 9.19 27.36 12.29
CA LEU A 484 10.55 27.30 11.74
C LEU A 484 11.36 26.13 12.28
N ARG A 485 11.24 25.75 13.55
CA ARG A 485 12.04 24.69 14.18
C ARG A 485 11.52 23.28 13.85
N LEU A 486 10.21 23.06 13.97
CA LEU A 486 9.60 21.75 13.70
C LEU A 486 9.68 21.39 12.20
N VAL A 487 9.48 22.38 11.33
CA VAL A 487 9.55 22.21 9.88
C VAL A 487 10.97 21.88 9.41
N ALA A 488 12.01 22.51 9.96
CA ALA A 488 13.38 22.20 9.61
C ALA A 488 13.76 20.76 9.98
N VAL A 489 13.45 20.31 11.20
CA VAL A 489 13.76 18.95 11.69
C VAL A 489 12.98 17.87 10.92
N LEU A 490 11.70 18.10 10.60
CA LEU A 490 10.86 17.11 9.92
C LEU A 490 11.12 17.04 8.41
N VAL A 491 11.52 18.14 7.78
CA VAL A 491 11.86 18.20 6.35
C VAL A 491 13.21 17.58 6.08
N ASP A 492 14.22 17.82 6.92
CA ASP A 492 15.54 17.17 6.81
C ASP A 492 15.45 15.64 7.00
N ALA A 493 14.57 15.17 7.87
CA ALA A 493 14.34 13.74 8.07
C ALA A 493 13.61 13.07 6.89
N ALA A 494 12.78 13.80 6.16
CA ALA A 494 11.96 13.29 5.04
C ALA A 494 12.54 13.63 3.65
N ALA A 495 13.49 14.56 3.54
CA ALA A 495 14.06 14.96 2.27
C ALA A 495 14.94 13.85 1.68
N PRO A 496 14.70 13.42 0.43
CA PRO A 496 15.74 12.70 -0.30
C PRO A 496 16.95 13.65 -0.45
N PRO A 497 18.19 13.13 -0.50
CA PRO A 497 19.35 13.99 -0.65
C PRO A 497 19.24 14.77 -1.98
N ALA A 498 18.81 16.01 -1.87
CA ALA A 498 18.56 16.92 -2.99
C ALA A 498 19.80 17.14 -3.87
N ALA A 499 20.99 16.97 -3.31
CA ALA A 499 22.24 17.17 -4.01
C ALA A 499 22.49 16.19 -5.19
N GLY A 500 21.97 14.95 -5.12
CA GLY A 500 22.15 13.95 -6.19
C GLY A 500 21.24 14.23 -7.40
N PHE A 501 19.99 14.56 -7.16
CA PHE A 501 18.99 14.80 -8.21
C PHE A 501 19.27 16.13 -8.96
N ALA A 502 19.57 17.20 -8.22
CA ALA A 502 19.93 18.48 -8.81
C ALA A 502 21.25 18.41 -9.60
N ARG A 503 22.22 17.57 -9.19
CA ARG A 503 23.47 17.33 -9.91
C ARG A 503 23.26 16.47 -11.17
N ALA A 504 22.37 15.45 -11.10
CA ALA A 504 22.00 14.63 -12.24
C ALA A 504 21.23 15.42 -13.30
N MET A 505 20.30 16.30 -12.90
CA MET A 505 19.57 17.18 -13.81
C MET A 505 20.48 18.23 -14.47
N ARG A 506 21.46 18.79 -13.74
CA ARG A 506 22.48 19.68 -14.32
C ARG A 506 23.41 18.97 -15.31
N GLY A 507 23.73 17.70 -15.05
CA GLY A 507 24.51 16.85 -15.96
C GLY A 507 23.74 16.51 -17.24
N ALA A 508 22.47 16.12 -17.12
CA ALA A 508 21.59 15.82 -18.25
C ALA A 508 21.31 17.06 -19.13
N GLY A 509 21.11 18.24 -18.51
CA GLY A 509 20.95 19.49 -19.24
C GLY A 509 22.21 19.93 -20.02
N ARG A 510 23.42 19.61 -19.52
CA ARG A 510 24.69 19.85 -20.24
C ARG A 510 24.89 18.86 -21.38
N ALA A 511 24.54 17.59 -21.20
CA ALA A 511 24.61 16.57 -22.26
C ALA A 511 23.63 16.87 -23.40
N ALA A 512 22.39 17.25 -23.08
CA ALA A 512 21.39 17.65 -24.08
C ALA A 512 21.79 18.91 -24.86
N ARG A 513 22.53 19.85 -24.25
CA ARG A 513 23.08 21.03 -24.96
C ARG A 513 24.25 20.70 -25.87
N ALA A 514 25.00 19.63 -25.58
CA ALA A 514 26.12 19.19 -26.40
C ALA A 514 25.64 18.41 -27.65
N GLU A 515 24.48 17.75 -27.58
CA GLU A 515 23.96 16.93 -28.68
C GLU A 515 22.98 17.65 -29.62
N ALA A 516 22.50 18.84 -29.27
CA ALA A 516 21.55 19.63 -30.09
C ALA A 516 21.91 21.12 -30.08
N PRO A 517 22.90 21.57 -30.88
CA PRO A 517 23.18 22.99 -31.03
C PRO A 517 22.03 23.64 -31.80
N GLY A 518 21.22 24.47 -31.11
CA GLY A 518 20.07 25.20 -31.67
C GLY A 518 18.73 25.03 -30.97
N TYR A 519 18.63 24.11 -30.00
CA TYR A 519 17.41 23.94 -29.20
C TYR A 519 17.50 24.70 -27.87
N THR A 520 16.76 25.79 -27.75
CA THR A 520 16.55 26.51 -26.47
C THR A 520 15.24 26.06 -25.86
N PRO A 521 15.27 25.21 -24.77
CA PRO A 521 14.05 24.89 -24.05
C PRO A 521 13.60 26.12 -23.25
N ALA A 522 12.39 26.62 -23.55
CA ALA A 522 11.75 27.76 -22.87
C ALA A 522 11.43 27.54 -21.36
N LEU A 523 11.93 26.47 -20.76
CA LEU A 523 11.61 26.06 -19.37
C LEU A 523 12.80 26.14 -18.39
N VAL A 524 14.00 26.58 -18.81
CA VAL A 524 15.16 26.67 -17.91
C VAL A 524 15.21 27.99 -17.11
N GLY A 525 14.52 29.05 -17.59
CA GLY A 525 14.53 30.37 -16.93
C GLY A 525 13.74 30.46 -15.62
N VAL A 526 12.77 29.56 -15.40
CA VAL A 526 11.87 29.65 -14.22
C VAL A 526 12.51 29.10 -12.93
N TRP A 527 13.64 28.39 -13.03
CA TRP A 527 14.27 27.72 -11.89
C TRP A 527 15.53 28.42 -11.34
N GLU A 528 16.07 29.42 -12.08
CA GLU A 528 17.24 30.17 -11.60
C GLU A 528 16.87 31.33 -10.66
N GLU A 529 15.64 31.87 -10.74
CA GLU A 529 15.19 32.99 -9.88
C GLU A 529 14.71 32.55 -8.47
N SER A 530 14.51 31.25 -8.20
CA SER A 530 14.08 30.78 -6.88
C SER A 530 15.20 30.26 -5.98
N ALA A 531 16.46 30.35 -6.42
CA ALA A 531 17.63 29.84 -5.70
C ALA A 531 18.67 30.94 -5.37
N ALA A 532 18.30 32.24 -5.54
CA ALA A 532 19.07 33.38 -5.05
C ALA A 532 18.53 33.92 -3.72
#